data_b43884cee23b45ed1036471134d2d7ab
#
_entry.id   b43884cee23b45ed1036471134d2d7ab
#
_cell.length_a   1.000
_cell.length_b   1.000
_cell.length_c   1.000
_cell.angle_alpha   90.00
_cell.angle_beta   90.00
_cell.angle_gamma   90.00
#
_symmetry.space_group_name_H-M   'P 1'
#
loop_
_entity.id
_entity.type
_entity.pdbx_description
1 polymer ?
#
loop_
_entity_poly.entity_id
_entity_poly.type
_entity_poly.pdbx_seq_one_letter_code
_entity_poly.pdbx_strand_id
1 'polypeptide(L)'
;MNVLILGSDGQLGHELSKNLLNCNVIPCNRAVVNLEDNDSIEKAINKYQPEIIINAAAYTSVDLAESEESKAIQINAHGVNELAKLAHKNNIFLIHYSTDYVFNGAGETPFTEETSPDPINAYGKSKLLG
;
A
#
# COMPACT_ATOMS: atom_id res chain seq x y z
N MET A 1 5.35 21.03 -0.94
CA MET A 1 5.00 19.69 -1.43
C MET A 1 4.19 18.98 -0.36
N ASN A 2 2.97 18.59 -0.68
CA ASN A 2 2.07 17.84 0.21
C ASN A 2 2.26 16.34 -0.02
N VAL A 3 2.58 15.60 1.05
CA VAL A 3 2.80 14.15 1.01
C VAL A 3 1.75 13.47 1.88
N LEU A 4 0.85 12.71 1.27
CA LEU A 4 -0.17 11.94 1.97
C LEU A 4 0.39 10.55 2.29
N ILE A 5 0.39 10.15 3.57
CA ILE A 5 0.87 8.83 4.00
C ILE A 5 -0.32 8.01 4.48
N LEU A 6 -0.67 6.95 3.74
CA LEU A 6 -1.71 6.01 4.12
C LEU A 6 -1.14 4.93 5.06
N GLY A 7 -1.92 4.53 6.06
CA GLY A 7 -1.46 3.56 7.05
C GLY A 7 -0.50 4.14 8.08
N SER A 8 -0.71 5.39 8.48
CA SER A 8 0.17 6.12 9.41
C SER A 8 0.31 5.51 10.81
N ASP A 9 -0.63 4.64 11.23
CA ASP A 9 -0.57 3.94 12.53
C ASP A 9 0.29 2.67 12.47
N GLY A 10 0.65 2.20 11.27
CA GLY A 10 1.56 1.07 11.06
C GLY A 10 3.03 1.46 11.24
N GLN A 11 3.91 0.47 11.38
CA GLN A 11 5.35 0.68 11.62
C GLN A 11 5.97 1.61 10.56
N LEU A 12 5.83 1.26 9.28
CA LEU A 12 6.41 2.03 8.18
C LEU A 12 5.79 3.43 8.07
N GLY A 13 4.44 3.51 8.09
CA GLY A 13 3.73 4.79 7.98
C GLY A 13 4.08 5.76 9.11
N HIS A 14 4.24 5.24 10.33
CA HIS A 14 4.66 6.01 11.49
C HIS A 14 6.09 6.57 11.32
N GLU A 15 7.05 5.73 10.94
CA GLU A 15 8.43 6.15 10.73
C GLU A 15 8.57 7.15 9.57
N LEU A 16 7.87 6.93 8.47
CA LEU A 16 7.83 7.89 7.37
C LEU A 16 7.25 9.24 7.81
N SER A 17 6.18 9.22 8.60
CA SER A 17 5.53 10.45 9.08
C SER A 17 6.45 11.29 9.98
N LYS A 18 7.39 10.66 10.68
CA LYS A 18 8.37 11.34 11.55
C LYS A 18 9.61 11.82 10.81
N ASN A 19 10.05 11.08 9.80
CA ASN A 19 11.38 11.25 9.22
C ASN A 19 11.38 11.95 7.87
N LEU A 20 10.22 12.13 7.22
CA LEU A 20 10.13 12.93 6.01
C LEU A 20 10.21 14.41 6.34
N LEU A 21 11.43 14.94 6.28
CA LEU A 21 11.71 16.34 6.50
C LEU A 21 11.55 17.15 5.20
N ASN A 22 11.31 18.46 5.31
CA ASN A 22 11.20 19.41 4.18
C ASN A 22 9.96 19.24 3.29
N CYS A 23 8.92 18.55 3.75
CA CYS A 23 7.62 18.48 3.10
C CYS A 23 6.48 18.60 4.12
N ASN A 24 5.30 18.94 3.64
CA ASN A 24 4.09 18.95 4.46
C ASN A 24 3.51 17.52 4.49
N VAL A 25 3.85 16.78 5.53
CA VAL A 25 3.40 15.39 5.72
C VAL A 25 1.99 15.37 6.31
N ILE A 26 1.11 14.62 5.68
CA ILE A 26 -0.29 14.44 6.07
C ILE A 26 -0.50 12.96 6.39
N PRO A 27 -0.37 12.56 7.67
CA PRO A 27 -0.56 11.18 8.07
C PRO A 27 -2.05 10.83 8.08
N CYS A 28 -2.42 9.75 7.38
CA CYS A 28 -3.78 9.23 7.30
C CYS A 28 -3.81 7.78 7.80
N ASN A 29 -4.52 7.57 8.90
CA ASN A 29 -4.83 6.24 9.37
C ASN A 29 -6.08 5.69 8.67
N ARG A 30 -6.48 4.46 9.00
CA ARG A 30 -7.64 3.79 8.39
C ARG A 30 -8.97 4.53 8.61
N ALA A 31 -9.11 5.35 9.66
CA ALA A 31 -10.32 6.13 9.89
C ALA A 31 -10.44 7.32 8.93
N VAL A 32 -9.32 7.80 8.40
CA VAL A 32 -9.27 8.91 7.42
C VAL A 32 -9.29 8.38 5.99
N VAL A 33 -8.47 7.37 5.69
CA VAL A 33 -8.42 6.71 4.38
C VAL A 33 -8.47 5.19 4.57
N ASN A 34 -9.53 4.58 4.07
CA ASN A 34 -9.72 3.14 4.06
C ASN A 34 -9.65 2.64 2.62
N LEU A 35 -8.72 1.72 2.31
CA LEU A 35 -8.55 1.14 0.97
C LEU A 35 -9.76 0.30 0.50
N GLU A 36 -10.69 -0.03 1.41
CA GLU A 36 -11.96 -0.67 1.07
C GLU A 36 -13.07 0.33 0.74
N ASP A 37 -12.81 1.64 0.89
CA ASP A 37 -13.76 2.74 0.67
C ASP A 37 -13.17 3.79 -0.27
N ASN A 38 -13.52 3.70 -1.55
CA ASN A 38 -13.04 4.61 -2.59
C ASN A 38 -13.40 6.07 -2.32
N ASP A 39 -14.57 6.32 -1.71
CA ASP A 39 -15.01 7.67 -1.37
C ASP A 39 -14.07 8.31 -0.34
N SER A 40 -13.53 7.52 0.60
CA SER A 40 -12.56 8.02 1.57
C SER A 40 -11.26 8.47 0.92
N ILE A 41 -10.80 7.74 -0.10
CA ILE A 41 -9.59 8.08 -0.88
C ILE A 41 -9.83 9.39 -1.65
N GLU A 42 -10.93 9.49 -2.38
CA GLU A 42 -11.25 10.67 -3.18
C GLU A 42 -11.44 11.91 -2.32
N LYS A 43 -12.13 11.79 -1.18
CA LYS A 43 -12.26 12.88 -0.19
C LYS A 43 -10.93 13.36 0.34
N ALA A 44 -10.00 12.45 0.64
CA ALA A 44 -8.67 12.82 1.13
C ALA A 44 -7.86 13.53 0.04
N ILE A 45 -7.87 13.04 -1.20
CA ILE A 45 -7.21 13.69 -2.33
C ILE A 45 -7.76 15.11 -2.53
N ASN A 46 -9.08 15.26 -2.56
CA ASN A 46 -9.73 16.57 -2.75
C ASN A 46 -9.46 17.55 -1.60
N LYS A 47 -9.39 17.06 -0.38
CA LYS A 47 -9.15 17.89 0.81
C LYS A 47 -7.70 18.35 0.92
N TYR A 48 -6.76 17.43 0.70
CA TYR A 48 -5.35 17.68 1.02
C TYR A 48 -4.51 18.04 -0.21
N GLN A 49 -5.03 17.83 -1.42
CA GLN A 49 -4.35 18.13 -2.70
C GLN A 49 -2.88 17.66 -2.69
N PRO A 50 -2.62 16.35 -2.45
CA PRO A 50 -1.26 15.86 -2.37
C PRO A 50 -0.59 15.83 -3.74
N GLU A 51 0.72 16.06 -3.77
CA GLU A 51 1.59 15.84 -4.94
C GLU A 51 2.16 14.42 -4.93
N ILE A 52 2.28 13.84 -3.71
CA ILE A 52 2.75 12.47 -3.52
C ILE A 52 1.80 11.74 -2.56
N ILE A 53 1.47 10.50 -2.90
CA ILE A 53 0.83 9.54 -1.99
C ILE A 53 1.81 8.41 -1.70
N ILE A 54 2.07 8.13 -0.43
CA ILE A 54 2.84 6.97 0.01
C ILE A 54 1.87 5.99 0.65
N ASN A 55 1.63 4.86 -0.02
CA ASN A 55 0.74 3.83 0.49
C ASN A 55 1.53 2.81 1.33
N ALA A 56 1.55 3.02 2.66
CA ALA A 56 2.05 2.08 3.65
C ALA A 56 0.92 1.24 4.29
N ALA A 57 -0.33 1.40 3.81
CA ALA A 57 -1.46 0.60 4.26
C ALA A 57 -1.52 -0.74 3.52
N ALA A 58 -1.75 -1.81 4.25
CA ALA A 58 -1.97 -3.14 3.71
C ALA A 58 -2.71 -4.03 4.72
N TYR A 59 -3.32 -5.11 4.23
CA TYR A 59 -3.66 -6.26 5.05
C TYR A 59 -2.38 -7.08 5.26
N THR A 60 -1.88 -7.18 6.48
CA THR A 60 -0.56 -7.75 6.79
C THR A 60 -0.58 -9.00 7.66
N SER A 61 -1.76 -9.49 8.04
CA SER A 61 -1.89 -10.73 8.82
C SER A 61 -1.70 -11.95 7.93
N VAL A 62 -0.45 -12.38 7.75
CA VAL A 62 -0.05 -13.43 6.78
C VAL A 62 -0.83 -14.72 7.02
N ASP A 63 -0.83 -15.25 8.26
CA ASP A 63 -1.50 -16.52 8.58
C ASP A 63 -3.04 -16.40 8.45
N LEU A 64 -3.60 -15.28 8.86
CA LEU A 64 -5.05 -15.05 8.78
C LEU A 64 -5.52 -14.86 7.33
N ALA A 65 -4.64 -14.41 6.43
CA ALA A 65 -4.94 -14.27 5.01
C ALA A 65 -5.32 -15.61 4.35
N GLU A 66 -4.85 -16.76 4.88
CA GLU A 66 -5.24 -18.08 4.36
C GLU A 66 -6.74 -18.36 4.54
N SER A 67 -7.37 -17.80 5.57
CA SER A 67 -8.81 -17.91 5.82
C SER A 67 -9.61 -16.68 5.38
N GLU A 68 -8.96 -15.53 5.21
CA GLU A 68 -9.55 -14.25 4.81
C GLU A 68 -8.99 -13.76 3.45
N GLU A 69 -8.72 -14.68 2.51
CA GLU A 69 -8.08 -14.36 1.22
C GLU A 69 -8.82 -13.25 0.46
N SER A 70 -10.16 -13.31 0.40
CA SER A 70 -10.97 -12.29 -0.27
C SER A 70 -10.76 -10.89 0.32
N LYS A 71 -10.61 -10.77 1.63
CA LYS A 71 -10.35 -9.51 2.31
C LYS A 71 -8.92 -9.01 2.04
N ALA A 72 -7.95 -9.92 2.05
CA ALA A 72 -6.57 -9.58 1.69
C ALA A 72 -6.50 -9.05 0.26
N ILE A 73 -7.15 -9.70 -0.70
CA ILE A 73 -7.24 -9.24 -2.10
C ILE A 73 -7.97 -7.90 -2.20
N GLN A 74 -9.08 -7.72 -1.48
CA GLN A 74 -9.83 -6.46 -1.51
C GLN A 74 -8.96 -5.28 -1.08
N ILE A 75 -8.16 -5.42 -0.02
CA ILE A 75 -7.32 -4.34 0.49
C ILE A 75 -6.03 -4.21 -0.32
N ASN A 76 -5.32 -5.33 -0.55
CA ASN A 76 -3.97 -5.30 -1.11
C ASN A 76 -3.95 -5.19 -2.65
N ALA A 77 -5.05 -5.52 -3.33
CA ALA A 77 -5.14 -5.44 -4.79
C ALA A 77 -6.22 -4.44 -5.25
N HIS A 78 -7.49 -4.69 -4.95
CA HIS A 78 -8.55 -3.81 -5.47
C HIS A 78 -8.45 -2.38 -4.94
N GLY A 79 -8.22 -2.19 -3.65
CA GLY A 79 -8.03 -0.87 -3.04
C GLY A 79 -6.81 -0.14 -3.60
N VAL A 80 -5.72 -0.86 -3.84
CA VAL A 80 -4.49 -0.31 -4.45
C VAL A 80 -4.74 0.10 -5.90
N ASN A 81 -5.46 -0.71 -6.68
CA ASN A 81 -5.81 -0.37 -8.06
C ASN A 81 -6.68 0.90 -8.14
N GLU A 82 -7.67 1.05 -7.27
CA GLU A 82 -8.48 2.28 -7.23
C GLU A 82 -7.66 3.50 -6.78
N LEU A 83 -6.80 3.32 -5.79
CA LEU A 83 -5.84 4.36 -5.38
C LEU A 83 -4.95 4.80 -6.55
N ALA A 84 -4.41 3.84 -7.31
CA ALA A 84 -3.56 4.12 -8.48
C ALA A 84 -4.33 4.88 -9.58
N LYS A 85 -5.58 4.49 -9.87
CA LYS A 85 -6.44 5.20 -10.83
C LYS A 85 -6.70 6.64 -10.40
N LEU A 86 -7.03 6.85 -9.13
CA LEU A 86 -7.28 8.18 -8.58
C LEU A 86 -6.01 9.04 -8.55
N ALA A 87 -4.87 8.46 -8.20
CA ALA A 87 -3.59 9.13 -8.26
C ALA A 87 -3.24 9.57 -9.70
N HIS A 88 -3.39 8.66 -10.67
CA HIS A 88 -3.16 8.97 -12.08
C HIS A 88 -4.10 10.08 -12.59
N LYS A 89 -5.40 9.98 -12.32
CA LYS A 89 -6.42 10.98 -12.70
C LYS A 89 -6.07 12.39 -12.20
N ASN A 90 -5.45 12.49 -11.03
CA ASN A 90 -5.10 13.76 -10.39
C ASN A 90 -3.63 14.17 -10.56
N ASN A 91 -2.84 13.48 -11.40
CA ASN A 91 -1.41 13.71 -11.61
C ASN A 91 -0.60 13.63 -10.30
N ILE A 92 -0.92 12.70 -9.41
CA ILE A 92 -0.26 12.47 -8.13
C ILE A 92 0.75 11.35 -8.29
N PHE A 93 1.97 11.54 -7.78
CA PHE A 93 2.99 10.49 -7.74
C PHE A 93 2.65 9.47 -6.65
N LEU A 94 2.49 8.19 -7.01
CA LEU A 94 2.17 7.11 -6.07
C LEU A 94 3.40 6.26 -5.77
N ILE A 95 3.71 6.08 -4.49
CA ILE A 95 4.67 5.10 -3.99
C ILE A 95 3.90 4.00 -3.28
N HIS A 96 4.07 2.76 -3.72
CA HIS A 96 3.47 1.59 -3.10
C HIS A 96 4.54 0.55 -2.75
N TYR A 97 4.40 -0.11 -1.60
CA TYR A 97 5.34 -1.12 -1.13
C TYR A 97 4.85 -2.53 -1.44
N SER A 98 5.71 -3.32 -2.04
CA SER A 98 5.52 -4.76 -2.20
C SER A 98 6.07 -5.51 -0.97
N THR A 99 6.34 -6.80 -1.12
CA THR A 99 6.83 -7.70 -0.07
C THR A 99 7.71 -8.78 -0.69
N ASP A 100 8.66 -9.31 0.07
CA ASP A 100 9.44 -10.49 -0.28
C ASP A 100 8.58 -11.76 -0.39
N TYR A 101 7.40 -11.78 0.22
CA TYR A 101 6.42 -12.87 0.07
C TYR A 101 5.88 -13.05 -1.36
N VAL A 102 6.21 -12.17 -2.29
CA VAL A 102 5.92 -12.39 -3.71
C VAL A 102 6.82 -13.47 -4.32
N PHE A 103 7.88 -13.85 -3.64
CA PHE A 103 8.79 -14.93 -4.03
C PHE A 103 8.52 -16.20 -3.21
N ASN A 104 8.94 -17.36 -3.74
CA ASN A 104 8.73 -18.65 -3.09
C ASN A 104 9.72 -18.98 -1.96
N GLY A 105 10.76 -18.18 -1.78
CA GLY A 105 11.79 -18.39 -0.75
C GLY A 105 12.73 -19.56 -1.03
N ALA A 106 12.68 -20.17 -2.22
CA ALA A 106 13.54 -21.30 -2.57
C ALA A 106 14.91 -20.85 -3.08
N GLY A 107 15.93 -21.64 -2.79
CA GLY A 107 17.29 -21.41 -3.26
C GLY A 107 18.19 -20.68 -2.25
N GLU A 108 19.48 -20.55 -2.62
CA GLU A 108 20.51 -19.93 -1.79
C GLU A 108 20.98 -18.58 -2.35
N THR A 109 20.53 -18.22 -3.55
CA THR A 109 20.89 -16.96 -4.19
C THR A 109 19.83 -15.89 -3.87
N PRO A 110 20.23 -14.63 -3.60
CA PRO A 110 19.29 -13.54 -3.40
C PRO A 110 18.38 -13.33 -4.61
N PHE A 111 17.11 -13.03 -4.35
CA PHE A 111 16.18 -12.59 -5.39
C PHE A 111 16.55 -11.18 -5.89
N THR A 112 16.26 -10.94 -7.16
CA THR A 112 16.48 -9.65 -7.82
C THR A 112 15.15 -9.12 -8.37
N GLU A 113 15.15 -7.89 -8.86
CA GLU A 113 13.99 -7.27 -9.49
C GLU A 113 13.54 -8.01 -10.77
N GLU A 114 14.44 -8.81 -11.36
CA GLU A 114 14.17 -9.62 -12.56
C GLU A 114 13.67 -11.02 -12.24
N THR A 115 13.70 -11.42 -10.96
CA THR A 115 13.21 -12.74 -10.55
C THR A 115 11.69 -12.81 -10.72
N SER A 116 11.21 -13.82 -11.44
CA SER A 116 9.77 -14.03 -11.60
C SER A 116 9.09 -14.29 -10.25
N PRO A 117 8.02 -13.57 -9.91
CA PRO A 117 7.27 -13.82 -8.69
C PRO A 117 6.63 -15.21 -8.70
N ASP A 118 6.64 -15.86 -7.53
CA ASP A 118 6.03 -17.17 -7.30
C ASP A 118 5.53 -17.28 -5.85
N PRO A 119 4.51 -16.51 -5.45
CA PRO A 119 4.02 -16.47 -4.06
C PRO A 119 3.37 -17.78 -3.66
N ILE A 120 3.75 -18.31 -2.49
CA ILE A 120 3.25 -19.60 -1.97
C ILE A 120 2.05 -19.45 -1.03
N ASN A 121 1.77 -18.24 -0.52
CA ASN A 121 0.68 -17.99 0.43
C ASN A 121 -0.30 -16.91 -0.06
N ALA A 122 -1.49 -16.85 0.57
CA ALA A 122 -2.57 -15.93 0.20
C ALA A 122 -2.14 -14.45 0.34
N TYR A 123 -1.36 -14.11 1.37
CA TYR A 123 -0.83 -12.76 1.56
C TYR A 123 0.06 -12.34 0.38
N GLY A 124 1.08 -13.15 0.04
CA GLY A 124 1.98 -12.88 -1.08
C GLY A 124 1.22 -12.74 -2.41
N LYS A 125 0.26 -13.64 -2.67
CA LYS A 125 -0.63 -13.56 -3.84
C LYS A 125 -1.41 -12.25 -3.88
N SER A 126 -2.02 -11.85 -2.76
CA SER A 126 -2.77 -10.59 -2.68
C SER A 126 -1.91 -9.35 -2.92
N LYS A 127 -0.66 -9.36 -2.43
CA LYS A 127 0.30 -8.28 -2.64
C LYS A 127 0.85 -8.23 -4.05
N LEU A 128 1.01 -9.38 -4.71
CA LEU A 128 1.45 -9.45 -6.11
C LEU A 128 0.39 -8.91 -7.07
N LEU A 129 -0.89 -9.05 -6.74
CA LEU A 129 -2.00 -8.54 -7.54
C LEU A 129 -2.14 -7.00 -7.47
N GLY A 130 -1.63 -6.37 -6.43
CA GLY A 130 -1.63 -4.92 -6.27
C GLY A 130 -0.41 -4.26 -6.88
#